data_6bbecb68bc29df181b16b2625c37e7bd
#
_entry.id   6bbecb68bc29df181b16b2625c37e7bd
#
_cell.length_a   1.000
_cell.length_b   1.000
_cell.length_c   1.000
_cell.angle_alpha   90.00
_cell.angle_beta   90.00
_cell.angle_gamma   90.00
#
_symmetry.space_group_name_H-M   'P 1'
#
loop_
_entity.id
_entity.type
_entity.pdbx_description
1 polymer ?
#
loop_
_entity_poly.entity_id
_entity_poly.type
_entity_poly.pdbx_seq_one_letter_code
_entity_poly.pdbx_strand_id
1 'polypeptide(L)'
;VTADPLTRLRAMEDTLLSPELYVRLPDAVPYALVVAGEDGRIVVFNREAELLFGYHRAEVIGRRLERLMPERFRKRHREHRATYAEEPHARPLGVDLDLVAMTKAGEEIPVEIAISPIQTPDGRFDAAIVRRRGS
;
A
#
# COMPACT_ATOMS: atom_id res chain seq x y z
N VAL A 1 39.25 5.54 7.02
CA VAL A 1 38.10 4.96 7.72
C VAL A 1 37.13 4.38 6.71
N THR A 2 36.83 3.12 6.85
CA THR A 2 35.88 2.44 5.98
C THR A 2 34.46 2.71 6.46
N ALA A 3 33.60 3.21 5.58
CA ALA A 3 32.18 3.40 5.89
C ALA A 3 31.53 2.03 6.15
N ASP A 4 30.50 1.99 7.00
CA ASP A 4 29.78 0.75 7.26
C ASP A 4 29.01 0.29 5.99
N PRO A 5 28.60 -1.00 5.93
CA PRO A 5 27.95 -1.54 4.73
C PRO A 5 26.67 -0.82 4.31
N LEU A 6 25.86 -0.35 5.27
CA LEU A 6 24.62 0.35 4.95
C LEU A 6 24.88 1.73 4.35
N THR A 7 25.87 2.46 4.89
CA THR A 7 26.28 3.76 4.34
C THR A 7 26.81 3.60 2.91
N ARG A 8 27.62 2.56 2.68
CA ARG A 8 28.14 2.26 1.35
C ARG A 8 27.02 1.89 0.37
N LEU A 9 26.10 1.06 0.79
CA LEU A 9 24.95 0.68 -0.05
C LEU A 9 24.12 1.90 -0.44
N ARG A 10 23.81 2.76 0.53
CA ARG A 10 23.04 3.98 0.26
C ARG A 10 23.75 4.91 -0.71
N ALA A 11 25.05 5.09 -0.56
CA ALA A 11 25.86 5.90 -1.48
C ALA A 11 25.83 5.33 -2.91
N MET A 12 25.90 4.01 -3.03
CA MET A 12 25.81 3.32 -4.32
C MET A 12 24.43 3.50 -4.95
N GLU A 13 23.37 3.35 -4.17
CA GLU A 13 21.99 3.54 -4.65
C GLU A 13 21.78 4.97 -5.14
N ASP A 14 22.27 5.97 -4.37
CA ASP A 14 22.16 7.38 -4.75
C ASP A 14 22.90 7.68 -6.07
N THR A 15 23.96 6.92 -6.35
CA THR A 15 24.74 7.09 -7.59
C THR A 15 24.12 6.35 -8.77
N LEU A 16 23.61 5.14 -8.53
CA LEU A 16 23.15 4.23 -9.58
C LEU A 16 21.67 4.35 -9.93
N LEU A 17 20.83 4.75 -8.96
CA LEU A 17 19.39 4.79 -9.14
C LEU A 17 18.91 6.24 -9.27
N SER A 18 18.26 6.53 -10.39
CA SER A 18 17.70 7.86 -10.63
C SER A 18 16.37 8.05 -9.89
N PRO A 19 16.01 9.29 -9.50
CA PRO A 19 14.67 9.58 -8.97
C PRO A 19 13.55 9.14 -9.91
N GLU A 20 13.78 9.21 -11.20
CA GLU A 20 12.81 8.80 -12.23
C GLU A 20 12.49 7.31 -12.11
N LEU A 21 13.49 6.48 -11.82
CA LEU A 21 13.26 5.05 -11.59
C LEU A 21 12.32 4.82 -10.41
N TYR A 22 12.55 5.50 -9.28
CA TYR A 22 11.71 5.36 -8.09
C TYR A 22 10.27 5.78 -8.36
N VAL A 23 10.07 6.85 -9.12
CA VAL A 23 8.73 7.34 -9.46
C VAL A 23 7.97 6.31 -10.31
N ARG A 24 8.67 5.59 -11.17
CA ARG A 24 8.05 4.62 -12.09
C ARG A 24 7.93 3.21 -11.52
N LEU A 25 8.68 2.89 -10.47
CA LEU A 25 8.65 1.54 -9.89
C LEU A 25 7.25 1.05 -9.49
N PRO A 26 6.39 1.87 -8.86
CA PRO A 26 5.06 1.38 -8.50
C PRO A 26 4.24 0.88 -9.68
N ASP A 27 4.36 1.53 -10.84
CA ASP A 27 3.62 1.11 -12.04
C ASP A 27 4.22 -0.12 -12.72
N ALA A 28 5.43 -0.50 -12.35
CA ALA A 28 6.07 -1.73 -12.84
C ALA A 28 5.66 -2.96 -12.03
N VAL A 29 5.05 -2.78 -10.84
CA VAL A 29 4.56 -3.89 -10.02
C VAL A 29 3.30 -4.46 -10.68
N PRO A 30 3.28 -5.78 -11.00
CA PRO A 30 2.16 -6.39 -11.73
C PRO A 30 0.95 -6.72 -10.87
N TYR A 31 0.81 -6.08 -9.73
CA TYR A 31 -0.31 -6.22 -8.81
C TYR A 31 -0.76 -4.84 -8.35
N ALA A 32 -2.02 -4.74 -7.91
CA ALA A 32 -2.51 -3.50 -7.30
C ALA A 32 -1.69 -3.19 -6.05
N LEU A 33 -0.99 -2.06 -6.06
CA LEU A 33 -0.19 -1.58 -4.94
C LEU A 33 -0.80 -0.30 -4.41
N VAL A 34 -1.13 -0.31 -3.11
CA VAL A 34 -1.66 0.83 -2.39
C VAL A 34 -0.76 1.05 -1.18
N VAL A 35 -0.19 2.24 -1.05
CA VAL A 35 0.63 2.59 0.11
C VAL A 35 -0.06 3.72 0.86
N ALA A 36 -0.18 3.56 2.16
CA ALA A 36 -0.77 4.57 3.04
C ALA A 36 0.21 4.95 4.15
N GLY A 37 0.14 6.20 4.60
CA GLY A 37 0.89 6.65 5.76
C GLY A 37 0.25 6.20 7.08
N GLU A 38 0.86 6.54 8.20
CA GLU A 38 0.35 6.20 9.53
C GLU A 38 -1.05 6.74 9.78
N ASP A 39 -1.39 7.88 9.18
CA ASP A 39 -2.71 8.49 9.28
C ASP A 39 -3.77 7.79 8.41
N GLY A 40 -3.38 6.76 7.68
CA GLY A 40 -4.27 6.01 6.79
C GLY A 40 -4.56 6.69 5.46
N ARG A 41 -3.85 7.76 5.13
CA ARG A 41 -4.03 8.44 3.83
C ARG A 41 -3.18 7.79 2.76
N ILE A 42 -3.76 7.60 1.60
CA ILE A 42 -3.12 6.95 0.45
C ILE A 42 -2.07 7.89 -0.13
N VAL A 43 -0.85 7.39 -0.32
CA VAL A 43 0.26 8.13 -0.91
C VAL A 43 0.75 7.52 -2.22
N VAL A 44 0.49 6.22 -2.44
CA VAL A 44 0.81 5.53 -3.69
C VAL A 44 -0.40 4.70 -4.12
N PHE A 45 -0.76 4.80 -5.39
CA PHE A 45 -1.85 4.06 -5.98
C PHE A 45 -1.45 3.78 -7.42
N ASN A 46 -0.91 2.58 -7.67
CA ASN A 46 -0.29 2.28 -8.96
C ASN A 46 -1.34 1.97 -10.05
N ARG A 47 -0.85 1.72 -11.26
CA ARG A 47 -1.70 1.47 -12.42
C ARG A 47 -2.64 0.27 -12.21
N GLU A 48 -2.11 -0.83 -11.65
CA GLU A 48 -2.94 -2.01 -11.39
C GLU A 48 -4.03 -1.72 -10.35
N ALA A 49 -3.75 -0.85 -9.38
CA ALA A 49 -4.76 -0.40 -8.43
C ALA A 49 -5.83 0.44 -9.14
N GLU A 50 -5.45 1.30 -10.06
CA GLU A 50 -6.41 2.07 -10.86
C GLU A 50 -7.34 1.14 -11.64
N LEU A 51 -6.79 0.09 -12.23
CA LEU A 51 -7.59 -0.88 -12.99
C LEU A 51 -8.51 -1.70 -12.09
N LEU A 52 -8.02 -2.12 -10.93
CA LEU A 52 -8.79 -2.94 -10.00
C LEU A 52 -9.95 -2.18 -9.37
N PHE A 53 -9.68 -0.97 -8.87
CA PHE A 53 -10.66 -0.19 -8.12
C PHE A 53 -11.48 0.78 -8.99
N GLY A 54 -11.03 1.07 -10.21
CA GLY A 54 -11.75 1.97 -11.11
C GLY A 54 -11.57 3.45 -10.81
N TYR A 55 -10.62 3.81 -9.96
CA TYR A 55 -10.29 5.21 -9.69
C TYR A 55 -9.06 5.62 -10.47
N HIS A 56 -9.01 6.88 -10.90
CA HIS A 56 -7.75 7.51 -11.25
C HIS A 56 -7.01 7.85 -9.94
N ARG A 57 -5.67 7.72 -9.92
CA ARG A 57 -4.90 7.97 -8.69
C ARG A 57 -5.13 9.36 -8.11
N ALA A 58 -5.35 10.36 -8.95
CA ALA A 58 -5.64 11.71 -8.50
C ALA A 58 -6.91 11.81 -7.66
N GLU A 59 -7.84 10.85 -7.79
CA GLU A 59 -9.08 10.83 -7.02
C GLU A 59 -8.89 10.26 -5.61
N VAL A 60 -7.84 9.46 -5.39
CA VAL A 60 -7.67 8.74 -4.13
C VAL A 60 -6.42 9.14 -3.34
N ILE A 61 -5.37 9.65 -3.99
CA ILE A 61 -4.18 10.13 -3.27
C ILE A 61 -4.59 11.21 -2.27
N GLY A 62 -4.16 11.07 -1.02
CA GLY A 62 -4.54 11.96 0.07
C GLY A 62 -5.86 11.61 0.75
N ARG A 63 -6.61 10.67 0.21
CA ARG A 63 -7.86 10.20 0.81
C ARG A 63 -7.59 9.02 1.73
N ARG A 64 -8.53 8.75 2.63
CA ARG A 64 -8.37 7.64 3.57
C ARG A 64 -8.54 6.30 2.87
N LEU A 65 -7.75 5.34 3.32
CA LEU A 65 -7.73 3.97 2.82
C LEU A 65 -9.11 3.30 2.87
N GLU A 66 -9.91 3.64 3.90
CA GLU A 66 -11.25 3.10 4.08
C GLU A 66 -12.20 3.42 2.92
N ARG A 67 -11.84 4.36 2.06
CA ARG A 67 -12.60 4.64 0.83
C ARG A 67 -12.67 3.43 -0.11
N LEU A 68 -11.69 2.54 -0.02
CA LEU A 68 -11.57 1.37 -0.90
C LEU A 68 -12.33 0.15 -0.38
N MET A 69 -13.19 0.33 0.60
CA MET A 69 -13.97 -0.77 1.19
C MET A 69 -15.42 -0.36 1.41
N PRO A 70 -16.33 -1.34 1.52
CA PRO A 70 -17.74 -1.05 1.84
C PRO A 70 -17.87 -0.27 3.14
N GLU A 71 -18.85 0.65 3.18
CA GLU A 71 -19.05 1.53 4.33
C GLU A 71 -19.24 0.77 5.65
N ARG A 72 -19.93 -0.38 5.61
CA ARG A 72 -20.20 -1.19 6.79
C ARG A 72 -18.93 -1.71 7.50
N PHE A 73 -17.80 -1.72 6.79
CA PHE A 73 -16.54 -2.20 7.35
C PHE A 73 -15.58 -1.08 7.76
N ARG A 74 -15.88 0.18 7.42
CA ARG A 74 -14.93 1.30 7.57
C ARG A 74 -14.56 1.59 9.01
N LYS A 75 -15.54 1.60 9.92
CA LYS A 75 -15.29 1.86 11.35
C LYS A 75 -14.39 0.77 11.95
N ARG A 76 -14.72 -0.48 11.70
CA ARG A 76 -13.93 -1.62 12.18
C ARG A 76 -12.52 -1.61 11.63
N HIS A 77 -12.36 -1.23 10.37
CA HIS A 77 -11.04 -1.12 9.75
C HIS A 77 -10.20 -0.03 10.40
N ARG A 78 -10.79 1.12 10.70
CA ARG A 78 -10.06 2.19 11.41
C ARG A 78 -9.58 1.73 12.77
N GLU A 79 -10.39 0.97 13.50
CA GLU A 79 -10.01 0.39 14.78
C GLU A 79 -8.87 -0.62 14.64
N HIS A 80 -8.95 -1.49 13.63
CA HIS A 80 -7.88 -2.46 13.33
C HIS A 80 -6.59 -1.76 12.96
N ARG A 81 -6.67 -0.67 12.21
CA ARG A 81 -5.49 0.10 11.81
C ARG A 81 -4.81 0.74 13.01
N ALA A 82 -5.58 1.25 13.96
CA ALA A 82 -5.03 1.81 15.20
C ALA A 82 -4.31 0.72 16.02
N THR A 83 -4.89 -0.47 16.14
CA THR A 83 -4.26 -1.61 16.82
C THR A 83 -2.98 -2.05 16.10
N TYR A 84 -3.02 -2.13 14.78
CA TYR A 84 -1.85 -2.47 13.96
C TYR A 84 -0.70 -1.49 14.18
N ALA A 85 -1.01 -0.20 14.35
CA ALA A 85 0.00 0.84 14.55
C ALA A 85 0.82 0.63 15.84
N GLU A 86 0.25 -0.04 16.86
CA GLU A 86 0.96 -0.36 18.09
C GLU A 86 2.05 -1.41 17.86
N GLU A 87 1.82 -2.35 16.95
CA GLU A 87 2.76 -3.41 16.66
C GLU A 87 2.70 -3.77 15.16
N PRO A 88 3.28 -2.92 14.28
CA PRO A 88 3.25 -3.17 12.84
C PRO A 88 4.03 -4.44 12.47
N HIS A 89 3.43 -5.25 11.58
CA HIS A 89 4.05 -6.49 11.12
C HIS A 89 3.58 -6.82 9.71
N ALA A 90 4.40 -7.63 9.01
CA ALA A 90 4.03 -8.09 7.67
C ALA A 90 2.89 -9.11 7.74
N ARG A 91 1.95 -9.02 6.78
CA ARG A 91 0.85 -9.96 6.64
C ARG A 91 0.87 -10.52 5.22
N PRO A 92 1.07 -11.85 5.05
CA PRO A 92 1.06 -12.46 3.73
C PRO A 92 -0.34 -12.55 3.14
N LEU A 93 -0.40 -12.79 1.82
CA LEU A 93 -1.67 -13.05 1.12
C LEU A 93 -2.36 -14.27 1.69
N GLY A 94 -3.70 -14.25 1.69
CA GLY A 94 -4.52 -15.41 2.07
C GLY A 94 -4.69 -15.62 3.57
N VAL A 95 -4.20 -14.70 4.42
CA VAL A 95 -4.36 -14.82 5.87
C VAL A 95 -5.80 -14.54 6.29
N ASP A 96 -6.42 -13.53 5.70
CA ASP A 96 -7.83 -13.19 5.94
C ASP A 96 -8.63 -13.49 4.69
N LEU A 97 -9.52 -14.48 4.75
CA LEU A 97 -10.23 -14.99 3.59
C LEU A 97 -11.51 -14.22 3.23
N ASP A 98 -12.01 -13.36 4.15
CA ASP A 98 -13.29 -12.69 3.96
C ASP A 98 -13.15 -11.19 3.69
N LEU A 99 -12.00 -10.78 3.15
CA LEU A 99 -11.76 -9.38 2.82
C LEU A 99 -12.52 -9.00 1.54
N VAL A 100 -13.16 -7.83 1.59
CA VAL A 100 -13.93 -7.29 0.48
C VAL A 100 -13.47 -5.85 0.22
N ALA A 101 -13.17 -5.56 -1.04
CA ALA A 101 -12.91 -4.20 -1.50
C ALA A 101 -14.12 -3.67 -2.24
N MET A 102 -14.22 -2.35 -2.38
CA MET A 102 -15.28 -1.71 -3.15
C MET A 102 -14.69 -0.80 -4.21
N THR A 103 -15.17 -0.95 -5.43
CA THR A 103 -14.75 -0.11 -6.56
C THR A 103 -15.47 1.24 -6.55
N LYS A 104 -14.99 2.16 -7.38
CA LYS A 104 -15.65 3.46 -7.58
C LYS A 104 -17.11 3.31 -8.00
N ALA A 105 -17.42 2.28 -8.80
CA ALA A 105 -18.79 2.00 -9.26
C ALA A 105 -19.67 1.39 -8.19
N GLY A 106 -19.13 1.10 -7.00
CA GLY A 106 -19.88 0.48 -5.91
C GLY A 106 -19.90 -1.04 -5.96
N GLU A 107 -19.14 -1.65 -6.86
CA GLU A 107 -19.02 -3.10 -6.95
C GLU A 107 -18.16 -3.62 -5.80
N GLU A 108 -18.62 -4.64 -5.10
CA GLU A 108 -17.89 -5.32 -4.05
C GLU A 108 -17.15 -6.50 -4.65
N ILE A 109 -15.82 -6.55 -4.39
CA ILE A 109 -14.97 -7.62 -4.91
C ILE A 109 -14.25 -8.32 -3.78
N PRO A 110 -14.26 -9.66 -3.74
CA PRO A 110 -13.47 -10.40 -2.76
C PRO A 110 -11.99 -10.28 -3.10
N VAL A 111 -11.17 -9.98 -2.11
CA VAL A 111 -9.73 -9.74 -2.31
C VAL A 111 -8.89 -10.45 -1.28
N GLU A 112 -7.63 -10.64 -1.63
CA GLU A 112 -6.55 -11.03 -0.73
C GLU A 112 -5.60 -9.85 -0.63
N ILE A 113 -5.07 -9.60 0.56
CA ILE A 113 -4.19 -8.45 0.81
C ILE A 113 -2.95 -8.90 1.57
N ALA A 114 -1.78 -8.52 1.06
CA ALA A 114 -0.51 -8.63 1.77
C ALA A 114 -0.09 -7.24 2.21
N ILE A 115 0.37 -7.11 3.44
CA ILE A 115 0.77 -5.82 4.02
C ILE A 115 2.20 -5.92 4.51
N SER A 116 3.00 -4.86 4.22
CA SER A 116 4.37 -4.73 4.71
C SER A 116 4.59 -3.32 5.26
N PRO A 117 5.00 -3.19 6.52
CA PRO A 117 5.37 -1.89 7.06
C PRO A 117 6.72 -1.43 6.51
N ILE A 118 6.83 -0.13 6.25
CA ILE A 118 8.06 0.49 5.75
C ILE A 118 8.39 1.65 6.69
N GLN A 119 9.50 1.54 7.42
CA GLN A 119 9.99 2.61 8.28
C GLN A 119 10.88 3.55 7.49
N THR A 120 10.61 4.85 7.57
CA THR A 120 11.41 5.88 6.93
C THR A 120 11.70 7.01 7.92
N PRO A 121 12.66 7.91 7.63
CA PRO A 121 12.85 9.09 8.47
C PRO A 121 11.61 9.99 8.57
N ASP A 122 10.70 9.90 7.59
CA ASP A 122 9.46 10.69 7.56
C ASP A 122 8.29 9.98 8.23
N GLY A 123 8.52 8.81 8.86
CA GLY A 123 7.51 8.03 9.54
C GLY A 123 7.30 6.66 8.89
N ARG A 124 6.27 5.96 9.36
CA ARG A 124 5.93 4.64 8.85
C ARG A 124 4.91 4.76 7.71
N PHE A 125 5.14 3.95 6.69
CA PHE A 125 4.18 3.72 5.62
C PHE A 125 3.83 2.23 5.60
N ASP A 126 2.62 1.90 5.15
CA ASP A 126 2.18 0.53 5.03
C ASP A 126 1.86 0.26 3.56
N ALA A 127 2.58 -0.69 2.98
CA ALA A 127 2.40 -1.08 1.59
C ALA A 127 1.48 -2.30 1.51
N ALA A 128 0.38 -2.16 0.78
CA ALA A 128 -0.58 -3.25 0.58
C ALA A 128 -0.57 -3.69 -0.87
N ILE A 129 -0.41 -4.99 -1.08
CA ILE A 129 -0.64 -5.61 -2.39
C ILE A 129 -2.01 -6.25 -2.33
N VAL A 130 -2.88 -5.88 -3.28
CA VAL A 130 -4.26 -6.33 -3.32
C VAL A 130 -4.48 -7.17 -4.57
N ARG A 131 -5.08 -8.34 -4.40
CA ARG A 131 -5.37 -9.25 -5.49
C ARG A 131 -6.82 -9.71 -5.37
N ARG A 132 -7.54 -9.76 -6.51
CA ARG A 132 -8.89 -10.34 -6.54
C ARG A 132 -8.79 -11.82 -6.17
N ARG A 133 -9.63 -12.28 -5.22
CA ARG A 133 -9.65 -13.68 -4.82
C ARG A 133 -10.21 -14.52 -5.95
N GLY A 134 -9.58 -15.69 -6.19
CA GLY A 134 -9.99 -16.60 -7.22
C GLY A 134 -9.48 -16.27 -8.62
N SER A 135 -8.55 -15.33 -8.73
CA SER A 135 -7.92 -14.94 -10.00
C SER A 135 -6.58 -15.63 -10.18
#